data_0b03dd4599dfd0c610505d6c866db38e
#
_entry.id   0b03dd4599dfd0c610505d6c866db38e
#
_cell.length_a   1.000
_cell.length_b   1.000
_cell.length_c   1.000
_cell.angle_alpha   90.00
_cell.angle_beta   90.00
_cell.angle_gamma   90.00
#
_symmetry.space_group_name_H-M   'P 1'
#
loop_
_entity.id
_entity.type
_entity.pdbx_description
1 polymer ?
#
loop_
_entity_poly.entity_id
_entity_poly.type
_entity_poly.pdbx_seq_one_letter_code
_entity_poly.pdbx_strand_id
1 'polypeptide(L)'
;MISVNDLKNGLTLDLDNGLWTVVEFLHVKPGKGAAFVRTKLKNVESGNVIEKTFRAGEKVAKAMLNRKEMQYLYKEGKEFVMMDMESYEQLQLTEDQVGDGVKYLKENMIVQVLTHDSRIIGVDIPAHVELEVVDTPPAEKGNTAQGGTKPATLETGAIVNVPFFVSNGDVIRVDTRSNEYLDRV
;
A
#
# COMPACT_ATOMS: atom_id res chain seq x y z
N MET A 1 13.37 3.82 21.46
CA MET A 1 14.34 4.53 20.60
C MET A 1 15.25 3.55 19.91
N ILE A 2 15.56 3.80 18.65
CA ILE A 2 16.54 3.02 17.87
C ILE A 2 17.65 3.94 17.36
N SER A 3 18.82 3.37 17.11
CA SER A 3 19.88 4.10 16.42
C SER A 3 19.55 4.23 14.93
N VAL A 4 19.88 5.38 14.34
CA VAL A 4 19.75 5.56 12.88
C VAL A 4 20.62 4.58 12.09
N ASN A 5 21.62 3.97 12.72
CA ASN A 5 22.42 2.92 12.11
C ASN A 5 21.64 1.62 11.91
N ASP A 6 20.57 1.42 12.65
CA ASP A 6 19.70 0.23 12.61
C ASP A 6 18.42 0.43 11.79
N LEU A 7 18.33 1.54 11.04
CA LEU A 7 17.18 1.81 10.18
C LEU A 7 17.01 0.73 9.10
N LYS A 8 15.75 0.43 8.83
CA LYS A 8 15.34 -0.46 7.74
C LYS A 8 14.19 0.19 6.97
N ASN A 9 14.11 -0.11 5.68
CA ASN A 9 12.97 0.31 4.89
C ASN A 9 11.68 -0.27 5.49
N GLY A 10 10.63 0.56 5.54
CA GLY A 10 9.35 0.19 6.12
C GLY A 10 9.22 0.46 7.62
N LEU A 11 10.29 0.83 8.34
CA LEU A 11 10.18 1.27 9.72
C LEU A 11 9.42 2.60 9.81
N THR A 12 8.55 2.71 10.80
CA THR A 12 7.87 3.97 11.12
C THR A 12 8.54 4.65 12.30
N LEU A 13 8.88 5.91 12.11
CA LEU A 13 9.52 6.78 13.09
C LEU A 13 8.52 7.79 13.61
N ASP A 14 8.58 8.07 14.90
CA ASP A 14 7.85 9.15 15.53
C ASP A 14 8.79 10.35 15.68
N LEU A 15 8.60 11.33 14.80
CA LEU A 15 9.35 12.57 14.79
C LEU A 15 8.46 13.72 15.25
N ASP A 16 9.06 14.84 15.65
CA ASP A 16 8.34 16.00 16.19
C ASP A 16 7.19 16.51 15.32
N ASN A 17 7.25 16.26 14.02
CA ASN A 17 6.28 16.70 13.03
C ASN A 17 5.40 15.56 12.49
N GLY A 18 5.29 14.43 13.19
CA GLY A 18 4.39 13.33 12.84
C GLY A 18 5.07 11.97 12.63
N LEU A 19 4.31 11.04 12.11
CA LEU A 19 4.77 9.68 11.83
C LEU A 19 5.30 9.58 10.40
N TRP A 20 6.48 8.99 10.28
CA TRP A 20 7.20 8.89 9.01
C TRP A 20 7.71 7.46 8.76
N THR A 21 7.42 6.93 7.61
CA THR A 21 7.95 5.63 7.18
C THR A 21 9.23 5.81 6.40
N VAL A 22 10.26 5.04 6.75
CA VAL A 22 11.52 5.01 6.01
C VAL A 22 11.31 4.33 4.66
N VAL A 23 11.43 5.08 3.59
CA VAL A 23 11.32 4.58 2.21
C VAL A 23 12.69 4.13 1.71
N GLU A 24 13.72 4.92 1.98
CA GLU A 24 15.07 4.68 1.55
C GLU A 24 16.07 5.27 2.56
N PHE A 25 17.20 4.64 2.73
CA PHE A 25 18.28 5.18 3.56
C PHE A 25 19.65 4.82 2.96
N LEU A 26 20.61 5.71 3.21
CA LEU A 26 21.99 5.55 2.75
C LEU A 26 22.96 5.96 3.86
N HIS A 27 23.83 5.05 4.26
CA HIS A 27 24.95 5.35 5.15
C HIS A 27 26.10 5.98 4.38
N VAL A 28 26.50 7.19 4.76
CA VAL A 28 27.60 7.90 4.12
C VAL A 28 28.74 8.08 5.13
N LYS A 29 29.91 7.60 4.73
CA LYS A 29 31.17 7.80 5.47
C LYS A 29 32.08 8.67 4.63
N PRO A 30 32.05 10.00 4.78
CA PRO A 30 32.92 10.87 3.99
C PRO A 30 34.39 10.68 4.40
N GLY A 31 35.30 10.91 3.46
CA GLY A 31 36.74 10.85 3.74
C GLY A 31 37.21 11.92 4.71
N LYS A 32 36.49 13.04 4.82
CA LYS A 32 36.65 14.09 5.81
C LYS A 32 35.28 14.47 6.38
N GLY A 33 35.15 14.51 7.69
CA GLY A 33 33.92 14.86 8.39
C GLY A 33 33.23 13.68 9.08
N ALA A 34 32.14 13.96 9.79
CA ALA A 34 31.39 12.95 10.52
C ALA A 34 30.52 12.11 9.58
N ALA A 35 30.38 10.82 9.86
CA ALA A 35 29.47 9.94 9.16
C ALA A 35 28.01 10.36 9.41
N PHE A 36 27.17 10.18 8.40
CA PHE A 36 25.76 10.50 8.48
C PHE A 36 24.89 9.47 7.73
N VAL A 37 23.60 9.48 8.02
CA VAL A 37 22.61 8.65 7.33
C VAL A 37 21.62 9.57 6.62
N ARG A 38 21.58 9.49 5.30
CA ARG A 38 20.57 10.19 4.51
C ARG A 38 19.36 9.31 4.37
N THR A 39 18.18 9.85 4.65
CA THR A 39 16.93 9.11 4.59
C THR A 39 15.91 9.80 3.71
N LYS A 40 15.11 9.01 3.01
CA LYS A 40 13.83 9.43 2.46
C LYS A 40 12.71 8.94 3.36
N LEU A 41 11.89 9.85 3.82
CA LEU A 41 10.81 9.60 4.75
C LEU A 41 9.49 9.97 4.10
N LYS A 42 8.52 9.06 4.16
CA LYS A 42 7.15 9.30 3.70
C LYS A 42 6.26 9.54 4.92
N ASN A 43 5.56 10.67 4.94
CA ASN A 43 4.59 10.94 5.99
C ASN A 43 3.43 9.96 5.88
N VAL A 44 3.07 9.36 6.99
CA VAL A 44 2.04 8.30 7.04
C VAL A 44 0.65 8.85 6.76
N GLU A 45 0.36 10.06 7.20
CA GLU A 45 -0.96 10.69 7.05
C GLU A 45 -1.11 11.44 5.71
N SER A 46 -0.13 12.28 5.36
CA SER A 46 -0.21 13.14 4.17
C SER A 46 0.35 12.49 2.90
N GLY A 47 1.15 11.44 3.03
CA GLY A 47 1.85 10.80 1.92
C GLY A 47 3.05 11.61 1.36
N ASN A 48 3.32 12.78 1.89
CA ASN A 48 4.45 13.61 1.46
C ASN A 48 5.78 12.93 1.72
N VAL A 49 6.71 13.08 0.81
CA VAL A 49 8.06 12.52 0.93
C VAL A 49 9.05 13.66 1.15
N ILE A 50 9.88 13.51 2.18
CA ILE A 50 10.97 14.43 2.48
C ILE A 50 12.30 13.69 2.57
N GLU A 51 13.38 14.40 2.36
CA GLU A 51 14.72 13.92 2.69
C GLU A 51 15.16 14.50 4.04
N LYS A 52 15.67 13.65 4.91
CA LYS A 52 16.23 14.04 6.20
C LYS A 52 17.55 13.34 6.44
N THR A 53 18.54 14.09 6.88
CA THR A 53 19.86 13.58 7.21
C THR A 53 20.02 13.53 8.73
N PHE A 54 20.44 12.39 9.24
CA PHE A 54 20.76 12.16 10.65
C PHE A 54 22.26 11.96 10.82
N ARG A 55 22.79 12.33 11.98
CA ARG A 55 24.16 11.98 12.34
C ARG A 55 24.26 10.48 12.61
N ALA A 56 25.36 9.86 12.23
CA ALA A 56 25.59 8.46 12.58
C ALA A 56 25.53 8.24 14.09
N GLY A 57 24.77 7.21 14.50
CA GLY A 57 24.55 6.92 15.93
C GLY A 57 23.50 7.78 16.63
N GLU A 58 22.88 8.74 15.95
CA GLU A 58 21.73 9.48 16.48
C GLU A 58 20.60 8.52 16.82
N LYS A 59 19.85 8.82 17.87
CA LYS A 59 18.72 8.02 18.30
C LYS A 59 17.41 8.68 17.87
N VAL A 60 16.49 7.89 17.34
CA VAL A 60 15.17 8.32 16.92
C VAL A 60 14.11 7.43 17.56
N ALA A 61 12.93 7.99 17.81
CA ALA A 61 11.82 7.23 18.35
C ALA A 61 11.22 6.34 17.24
N LYS A 62 11.09 5.05 17.52
CA LYS A 62 10.36 4.11 16.68
C LYS A 62 8.89 4.14 17.09
N ALA A 63 8.00 4.36 16.15
CA ALA A 63 6.56 4.26 16.39
C ALA A 63 6.12 2.80 16.45
N MET A 64 5.34 2.45 17.48
CA MET A 64 4.71 1.15 17.60
C MET A 64 3.35 1.19 16.91
N LEU A 65 3.21 0.45 15.82
CA LEU A 65 1.95 0.31 15.10
C LEU A 65 1.24 -0.96 15.52
N ASN A 66 -0.02 -0.84 15.90
CA ASN A 66 -0.90 -1.98 16.10
C ASN A 66 -1.58 -2.32 14.78
N ARG A 67 -1.70 -3.62 14.52
CA ARG A 67 -2.39 -4.16 13.34
C ARG A 67 -3.61 -4.91 13.80
N LYS A 68 -4.76 -4.55 13.25
CA LYS A 68 -6.01 -5.27 13.49
C LYS A 68 -6.54 -5.85 12.19
N GLU A 69 -6.90 -7.11 12.23
CA GLU A 69 -7.60 -7.77 11.13
C GLU A 69 -9.05 -7.31 11.09
N MET A 70 -9.45 -6.73 9.96
CA MET A 70 -10.80 -6.26 9.75
C MET A 70 -11.34 -6.77 8.41
N GLN A 71 -12.64 -6.98 8.36
CA GLN A 71 -13.34 -7.32 7.13
C GLN A 71 -13.97 -6.06 6.53
N TYR A 72 -13.65 -5.78 5.28
CA TYR A 72 -14.37 -4.75 4.53
C TYR A 72 -15.78 -5.26 4.20
N LEU A 73 -16.81 -4.53 4.61
CA LEU A 73 -18.20 -4.91 4.42
C LEU A 73 -18.80 -4.26 3.18
N TYR A 74 -18.88 -2.93 3.17
CA TYR A 74 -19.47 -2.16 2.08
C TYR A 74 -19.03 -0.69 2.14
N LYS A 75 -19.31 0.02 1.06
CA LYS A 75 -19.11 1.46 0.97
C LYS A 75 -20.42 2.19 1.27
N GLU A 76 -20.39 3.13 2.19
CA GLU A 76 -21.50 3.98 2.54
C GLU A 76 -21.16 5.45 2.22
N GLY A 77 -21.72 5.99 1.15
CA GLY A 77 -21.34 7.33 0.69
C GLY A 77 -19.87 7.40 0.27
N LYS A 78 -19.08 8.15 1.02
CA LYS A 78 -17.63 8.28 0.82
C LYS A 78 -16.81 7.49 1.83
N GLU A 79 -17.45 6.73 2.70
CA GLU A 79 -16.82 5.98 3.78
C GLU A 79 -16.85 4.48 3.50
N PHE A 80 -15.84 3.80 4.01
CA PHE A 80 -15.69 2.35 3.89
C PHE A 80 -15.96 1.73 5.26
N VAL A 81 -16.97 0.88 5.35
CA VAL A 81 -17.34 0.21 6.59
C VAL A 81 -16.51 -1.05 6.77
N MET A 82 -15.76 -1.10 7.85
CA MET A 82 -14.92 -2.22 8.25
C MET A 82 -15.46 -2.83 9.56
N MET A 83 -15.33 -4.13 9.71
CA MET A 83 -15.70 -4.85 10.92
C MET A 83 -14.48 -5.52 11.54
N ASP A 84 -14.25 -5.28 12.81
CA ASP A 84 -13.21 -5.96 13.59
C ASP A 84 -13.56 -7.45 13.69
N MET A 85 -12.61 -8.32 13.31
CA MET A 85 -12.84 -9.77 13.28
C MET A 85 -12.89 -10.40 14.67
N GLU A 86 -12.42 -9.70 15.71
CA GLU A 86 -12.45 -10.19 17.09
C GLU A 86 -13.66 -9.66 17.87
N SER A 87 -13.89 -8.33 17.83
CA SER A 87 -14.95 -7.67 18.59
C SER A 87 -16.27 -7.54 17.84
N TYR A 88 -16.25 -7.73 16.51
CA TYR A 88 -17.38 -7.50 15.60
C TYR A 88 -17.88 -6.05 15.59
N GLU A 89 -17.14 -5.13 16.17
CA GLU A 89 -17.42 -3.71 16.10
C GLU A 89 -17.15 -3.19 14.69
N GLN A 90 -18.05 -2.33 14.21
CA GLN A 90 -17.91 -1.69 12.92
C GLN A 90 -17.34 -0.29 13.09
N LEU A 91 -16.46 0.09 12.15
CA LEU A 91 -15.96 1.45 12.05
C LEU A 91 -15.93 1.91 10.59
N GLN A 92 -16.04 3.20 10.41
CA GLN A 92 -16.04 3.83 9.10
C GLN A 92 -14.69 4.50 8.85
N LEU A 93 -14.12 4.22 7.69
CA LEU A 93 -12.86 4.80 7.23
C LEU A 93 -13.09 5.68 6.02
N THR A 94 -12.42 6.82 5.99
CA THR A 94 -12.41 7.69 4.81
C THR A 94 -11.50 7.12 3.72
N GLU A 95 -11.67 7.58 2.50
CA GLU A 95 -10.79 7.21 1.37
C GLU A 95 -9.33 7.57 1.65
N ASP A 96 -9.05 8.71 2.30
CA ASP A 96 -7.70 9.11 2.68
C ASP A 96 -7.07 8.16 3.69
N GLN A 97 -7.85 7.63 4.64
CA GLN A 97 -7.39 6.66 5.63
C GLN A 97 -7.10 5.29 5.00
N VAL A 98 -7.88 4.86 4.03
CA VAL A 98 -7.65 3.61 3.30
C VAL A 98 -6.45 3.74 2.35
N GLY A 99 -6.30 4.88 1.70
CA GLY A 99 -5.22 5.19 0.78
C GLY A 99 -5.39 4.54 -0.60
N ASP A 100 -4.28 4.29 -1.29
CA ASP A 100 -4.26 3.80 -2.68
C ASP A 100 -4.91 2.43 -2.87
N GLY A 101 -5.08 1.67 -1.80
CA GLY A 101 -5.71 0.36 -1.83
C GLY A 101 -7.22 0.36 -2.10
N VAL A 102 -7.87 1.52 -2.08
CA VAL A 102 -9.31 1.67 -2.35
C VAL A 102 -9.73 0.98 -3.64
N LYS A 103 -8.91 1.09 -4.68
CA LYS A 103 -9.17 0.50 -6.00
C LYS A 103 -9.16 -1.03 -6.04
N TYR A 104 -8.71 -1.69 -4.97
CA TYR A 104 -8.70 -3.15 -4.87
C TYR A 104 -9.68 -3.70 -3.84
N LEU A 105 -10.35 -2.83 -3.06
CA LEU A 105 -11.27 -3.26 -2.03
C LEU A 105 -12.51 -3.93 -2.62
N LYS A 106 -12.64 -5.21 -2.32
CA LYS A 106 -13.82 -6.01 -2.65
C LYS A 106 -14.57 -6.33 -1.35
N GLU A 107 -15.91 -6.34 -1.40
CA GLU A 107 -16.74 -6.71 -0.25
C GLU A 107 -16.32 -8.06 0.34
N ASN A 108 -16.31 -8.14 1.66
CA ASN A 108 -15.89 -9.29 2.46
C ASN A 108 -14.36 -9.58 2.45
N MET A 109 -13.56 -8.71 1.84
CA MET A 109 -12.10 -8.83 1.88
C MET A 109 -11.57 -8.58 3.29
N ILE A 110 -10.61 -9.39 3.72
CA ILE A 110 -9.88 -9.19 4.98
C ILE A 110 -8.70 -8.27 4.72
N VAL A 111 -8.63 -7.20 5.51
CA VAL A 111 -7.55 -6.21 5.46
C VAL A 111 -6.94 -6.03 6.84
N GLN A 112 -5.77 -5.43 6.93
CA GLN A 112 -5.16 -5.05 8.20
C GLN A 112 -5.21 -3.54 8.37
N VAL A 113 -5.89 -3.09 9.42
CA VAL A 113 -5.96 -1.68 9.79
C VAL A 113 -4.81 -1.36 10.74
N LEU A 114 -4.01 -0.37 10.36
CA LEU A 114 -2.88 0.11 11.14
C LEU A 114 -3.33 1.23 12.07
N THR A 115 -3.02 1.10 13.35
CA THR A 115 -3.33 2.12 14.36
C THR A 115 -2.10 2.49 15.17
N HIS A 116 -2.05 3.74 15.62
CA HIS A 116 -1.08 4.25 16.56
C HIS A 116 -1.80 5.13 17.58
N ASP A 117 -1.70 4.80 18.88
CA ASP A 117 -2.40 5.50 19.96
C ASP A 117 -3.92 5.69 19.66
N SER A 118 -4.58 4.63 19.23
CA SER A 118 -6.00 4.61 18.84
C SER A 118 -6.36 5.42 17.59
N ARG A 119 -5.37 6.02 16.91
CA ARG A 119 -5.56 6.71 15.63
C ARG A 119 -5.35 5.73 14.48
N ILE A 120 -6.22 5.79 13.51
CA ILE A 120 -6.08 5.01 12.27
C ILE A 120 -5.07 5.71 11.38
N ILE A 121 -4.03 4.97 10.97
CA ILE A 121 -2.93 5.50 10.18
C ILE A 121 -3.04 5.06 8.72
N GLY A 122 -3.58 3.88 8.49
CA GLY A 122 -3.72 3.34 7.16
C GLY A 122 -4.30 1.94 7.15
N VAL A 123 -4.40 1.38 5.97
CA VAL A 123 -4.90 0.04 5.74
C VAL A 123 -3.94 -0.70 4.82
N ASP A 124 -3.50 -1.88 5.26
CA ASP A 124 -2.73 -2.81 4.43
C ASP A 124 -3.68 -3.77 3.73
N ILE A 125 -3.66 -3.75 2.42
CA ILE A 125 -4.41 -4.65 1.57
C ILE A 125 -3.57 -5.89 1.28
N PRO A 126 -4.17 -7.08 1.11
CA PRO A 126 -3.42 -8.26 0.69
C PRO A 126 -2.54 -7.97 -0.52
N ALA A 127 -1.33 -8.54 -0.56
CA ALA A 127 -0.40 -8.34 -1.65
C ALA A 127 -0.94 -8.83 -3.00
N HIS A 128 -1.82 -9.81 -2.97
CA HIS A 128 -2.48 -10.39 -4.13
C HIS A 128 -3.98 -10.39 -3.92
N VAL A 129 -4.73 -9.99 -4.95
CA VAL A 129 -6.19 -10.00 -4.94
C VAL A 129 -6.72 -10.69 -6.20
N GLU A 130 -7.86 -11.35 -6.08
CA GLU A 130 -8.56 -11.99 -7.19
C GLU A 130 -9.79 -11.15 -7.53
N LEU A 131 -9.82 -10.59 -8.73
CA LEU A 131 -10.85 -9.67 -9.18
C LEU A 131 -11.35 -10.06 -10.57
N GLU A 132 -12.66 -9.91 -10.78
CA GLU A 132 -13.29 -10.15 -12.07
C GLU A 132 -13.05 -8.98 -13.02
N VAL A 133 -12.75 -9.31 -14.28
CA VAL A 133 -12.67 -8.34 -15.37
C VAL A 133 -14.09 -7.99 -15.84
N VAL A 134 -14.48 -6.74 -15.67
CA VAL A 134 -15.81 -6.25 -16.06
C VAL A 134 -15.82 -5.60 -17.43
N ASP A 135 -14.68 -5.08 -17.87
CA ASP A 135 -14.54 -4.47 -19.20
C ASP A 135 -13.09 -4.57 -19.71
N THR A 136 -12.93 -5.11 -20.89
CA THR A 136 -11.65 -5.14 -21.62
C THR A 136 -11.93 -5.18 -23.11
N PRO A 137 -11.15 -4.46 -23.95
CA PRO A 137 -11.32 -4.52 -25.40
C PRO A 137 -11.01 -5.93 -25.92
N PRO A 138 -11.61 -6.32 -27.05
CA PRO A 138 -11.25 -7.57 -27.71
C PRO A 138 -9.80 -7.52 -28.20
N ALA A 139 -9.16 -8.66 -28.31
CA ALA A 139 -7.82 -8.77 -28.88
C ALA A 139 -7.87 -8.36 -30.38
N GLU A 140 -7.05 -7.38 -30.77
CA GLU A 140 -6.93 -7.01 -32.18
C GLU A 140 -6.10 -8.06 -32.93
N LYS A 141 -6.62 -8.49 -34.08
CA LYS A 141 -5.91 -9.40 -34.99
C LYS A 141 -4.72 -8.66 -35.61
N GLY A 142 -3.51 -9.12 -35.36
CA GLY A 142 -2.29 -8.62 -35.97
C GLY A 142 -1.19 -8.19 -35.00
N ASN A 143 -1.49 -8.02 -33.71
CA ASN A 143 -0.51 -7.60 -32.70
C ASN A 143 0.00 -8.75 -31.81
N THR A 144 -0.25 -9.99 -32.17
CA THR A 144 0.04 -11.19 -31.35
C THR A 144 1.51 -11.64 -31.41
N ALA A 145 2.31 -11.07 -32.31
CA ALA A 145 3.68 -11.54 -32.52
C ALA A 145 4.69 -11.13 -31.42
N GLN A 146 4.32 -10.26 -30.50
CA GLN A 146 5.23 -9.74 -29.46
C GLN A 146 4.67 -9.78 -28.03
N GLY A 147 3.69 -10.62 -27.73
CA GLY A 147 3.15 -10.76 -26.37
C GLY A 147 2.59 -9.46 -25.82
N GLY A 148 1.80 -8.74 -26.58
CA GLY A 148 1.21 -7.46 -26.20
C GLY A 148 0.19 -7.58 -25.07
N THR A 149 -0.09 -6.47 -24.42
CA THR A 149 -1.07 -6.34 -23.36
C THR A 149 -2.18 -5.36 -23.75
N LYS A 150 -3.31 -5.48 -23.08
CA LYS A 150 -4.45 -4.57 -23.20
C LYS A 150 -4.96 -4.16 -21.84
N PRO A 151 -5.58 -2.97 -21.69
CA PRO A 151 -6.16 -2.55 -20.43
C PRO A 151 -7.41 -3.37 -20.11
N ALA A 152 -7.57 -3.73 -18.83
CA ALA A 152 -8.77 -4.35 -18.30
C ALA A 152 -9.26 -3.58 -17.09
N THR A 153 -10.55 -3.28 -17.05
CA THR A 153 -11.20 -2.68 -15.88
C THR A 153 -11.75 -3.81 -15.03
N LEU A 154 -11.41 -3.78 -13.74
CA LEU A 154 -11.80 -4.78 -12.76
C LEU A 154 -13.06 -4.36 -12.02
N GLU A 155 -13.73 -5.30 -11.37
CA GLU A 155 -14.98 -5.08 -10.62
C GLU A 155 -14.90 -3.99 -9.55
N THR A 156 -13.71 -3.71 -9.04
CA THR A 156 -13.45 -2.65 -8.04
C THR A 156 -13.08 -1.29 -8.64
N GLY A 157 -13.04 -1.20 -9.97
CA GLY A 157 -12.64 0.01 -10.68
C GLY A 157 -11.16 0.13 -11.00
N ALA A 158 -10.31 -0.79 -10.54
CA ALA A 158 -8.89 -0.81 -10.90
C ALA A 158 -8.70 -1.12 -12.38
N ILE A 159 -7.71 -0.49 -12.99
CA ILE A 159 -7.31 -0.75 -14.38
C ILE A 159 -5.93 -1.40 -14.36
N VAL A 160 -5.83 -2.57 -14.99
CA VAL A 160 -4.61 -3.38 -15.05
C VAL A 160 -4.35 -3.81 -16.50
N ASN A 161 -3.10 -3.79 -16.92
CA ASN A 161 -2.72 -4.36 -18.21
C ASN A 161 -2.70 -5.90 -18.13
N VAL A 162 -3.43 -6.54 -19.02
CA VAL A 162 -3.58 -7.99 -19.07
C VAL A 162 -3.17 -8.54 -20.44
N PRO A 163 -2.79 -9.83 -20.53
CA PRO A 163 -2.56 -10.49 -21.82
C PRO A 163 -3.80 -10.46 -22.71
N PHE A 164 -3.62 -10.55 -24.03
CA PHE A 164 -4.72 -10.47 -25.00
C PHE A 164 -5.77 -11.58 -24.84
N PHE A 165 -5.42 -12.73 -24.26
CA PHE A 165 -6.36 -13.84 -24.08
C PHE A 165 -7.39 -13.61 -22.95
N VAL A 166 -7.18 -12.61 -22.10
CA VAL A 166 -8.12 -12.30 -21.01
C VAL A 166 -9.37 -11.64 -21.59
N SER A 167 -10.53 -12.10 -21.15
CA SER A 167 -11.84 -11.66 -21.60
C SER A 167 -12.70 -11.15 -20.44
N ASN A 168 -13.76 -10.42 -20.76
CA ASN A 168 -14.77 -10.03 -19.78
C ASN A 168 -15.34 -11.27 -19.07
N GLY A 169 -15.47 -11.20 -17.74
CA GLY A 169 -15.92 -12.30 -16.89
C GLY A 169 -14.79 -13.20 -16.37
N ASP A 170 -13.58 -13.07 -16.88
CA ASP A 170 -12.43 -13.80 -16.33
C ASP A 170 -12.06 -13.23 -14.97
N VAL A 171 -11.69 -14.11 -14.03
CA VAL A 171 -11.11 -13.72 -12.73
C VAL A 171 -9.60 -13.77 -12.85
N ILE A 172 -8.96 -12.68 -12.52
CA ILE A 172 -7.51 -12.54 -12.56
C ILE A 172 -6.92 -12.25 -11.17
N ARG A 173 -5.71 -12.71 -10.97
CA ARG A 173 -4.92 -12.36 -9.79
C ARG A 173 -4.00 -11.19 -10.11
N VAL A 174 -4.01 -10.20 -9.25
CA VAL A 174 -3.27 -8.94 -9.40
C VAL A 174 -2.37 -8.72 -8.19
N ASP A 175 -1.14 -8.29 -8.43
CA ASP A 175 -0.26 -7.77 -7.38
C ASP A 175 -0.67 -6.33 -7.06
N THR A 176 -1.12 -6.10 -5.83
CA THR A 176 -1.64 -4.78 -5.40
C THR A 176 -0.54 -3.74 -5.19
N ARG A 177 0.71 -4.17 -5.05
CA ARG A 177 1.87 -3.27 -4.85
C ARG A 177 2.38 -2.70 -6.16
N SER A 178 2.40 -3.51 -7.22
CA SER A 178 2.88 -3.13 -8.55
C SER A 178 1.76 -2.81 -9.54
N ASN A 179 0.52 -3.18 -9.22
CA ASN A 179 -0.65 -3.12 -10.11
C ASN A 179 -0.46 -3.97 -11.37
N GLU A 180 0.15 -5.14 -11.22
CA GLU A 180 0.47 -6.03 -12.31
C GLU A 180 -0.39 -7.30 -12.29
N TYR A 181 -0.77 -7.74 -13.48
CA TYR A 181 -1.39 -9.03 -13.70
C TYR A 181 -0.40 -10.16 -13.36
N LEU A 182 -0.85 -11.15 -12.61
CA LEU A 182 -0.06 -12.34 -12.27
C LEU A 182 -0.51 -13.56 -13.07
N ASP A 183 -1.75 -13.94 -12.92
CA ASP A 183 -2.35 -15.08 -13.61
C ASP A 183 -3.87 -14.97 -13.70
N ARG A 184 -4.46 -15.88 -14.48
CA ARG A 184 -5.91 -16.08 -14.55
C ARG A 184 -6.30 -17.26 -13.67
N VAL A 185 -7.29 -17.04 -12.82
CA VAL A 185 -7.80 -18.04 -11.87
C VAL A 185 -8.81 -18.98 -12.55
#